data_e1e6dcced79dfd09435f508aa08a96b2
#
_entry.id   e1e6dcced79dfd09435f508aa08a96b2
#
_cell.length_a   1.000
_cell.length_b   1.000
_cell.length_c   1.000
_cell.angle_alpha   90.00
_cell.angle_beta   90.00
_cell.angle_gamma   90.00
#
_symmetry.space_group_name_H-M   'P 1'
#
loop_
_entity.id
_entity.type
_entity.pdbx_description
1 polymer ?
#
loop_
_entity_poly.entity_id
_entity_poly.type
_entity_poly.pdbx_seq_one_letter_code
_entity_poly.pdbx_strand_id
1 'polypeptide(L)'
;MTPSRPSWADPRRRGWPAELAALAREVLPAPMWAYLEAGAREGVTRDEAVDAWRAVRLWPRVLHGTGEPDTRGEVLGAPVRTPVGVAPTSMQRVVHPDGELAMAAGAAAAGALHVVSSNAGHRFSEIGKAARAVDPDAVWWLQAYLTPDREAAAPVLRAAAAAGARAVALTVDTPFPGTKYEPAEEDWQGHDLSWHRANFADPRAARHHRGLRGEDLAWITETCGLPTVVKGVVRADDARRCVEAGAAGVWVSTHGGRQLDRTVSTATALPAVVAAVGDEAEVYVDGGVRSGLDVLAALALGARAVLVGRPPVHALAVAGATGVRALLETLTEELAEALELAGCARPEQAQGLGAPPDL
;
A
#
# COMPACT_ATOMS: atom_id res chain seq x y z
N MET A 1 -16.87 -25.53 -2.83
CA MET A 1 -17.78 -24.40 -3.06
C MET A 1 -16.97 -23.14 -2.88
N THR A 2 -16.85 -22.31 -3.90
CA THR A 2 -16.21 -20.99 -3.77
C THR A 2 -17.09 -20.18 -2.81
N PRO A 3 -16.53 -19.57 -1.75
CA PRO A 3 -17.33 -18.74 -0.85
C PRO A 3 -18.00 -17.62 -1.65
N SER A 4 -19.28 -17.37 -1.37
CA SER A 4 -20.04 -16.32 -2.06
C SER A 4 -19.41 -14.96 -1.78
N ARG A 5 -19.29 -14.14 -2.82
CA ARG A 5 -18.78 -12.77 -2.71
C ARG A 5 -19.63 -11.96 -1.72
N PRO A 6 -19.02 -11.21 -0.79
CA PRO A 6 -19.77 -10.35 0.12
C PRO A 6 -20.63 -9.31 -0.63
N SER A 7 -21.79 -8.96 -0.10
CA SER A 7 -22.75 -8.07 -0.77
C SER A 7 -22.21 -6.65 -1.05
N TRP A 8 -21.32 -6.16 -0.20
CA TRP A 8 -20.66 -4.86 -0.41
C TRP A 8 -19.63 -4.87 -1.55
N ALA A 9 -19.10 -6.04 -1.91
CA ALA A 9 -18.05 -6.19 -2.91
C ALA A 9 -18.60 -6.32 -4.36
N ASP A 10 -19.63 -5.57 -4.70
CA ASP A 10 -20.15 -5.46 -6.07
C ASP A 10 -19.62 -4.17 -6.72
N PRO A 11 -18.78 -4.25 -7.79
CA PRO A 11 -18.20 -3.08 -8.47
C PRO A 11 -19.26 -2.15 -9.09
N ARG A 12 -20.48 -2.67 -9.36
CA ARG A 12 -21.60 -1.89 -9.89
C ARG A 12 -22.36 -1.13 -8.81
N ARG A 13 -22.03 -1.35 -7.55
CA ARG A 13 -22.74 -0.76 -6.42
C ARG A 13 -22.09 0.55 -5.99
N ARG A 14 -22.80 1.65 -6.21
CA ARG A 14 -22.34 2.97 -5.77
C ARG A 14 -22.17 2.99 -4.25
N GLY A 15 -21.01 3.49 -3.80
CA GLY A 15 -20.76 3.73 -2.38
C GLY A 15 -20.28 2.51 -1.59
N TRP A 16 -19.91 1.40 -2.26
CA TRP A 16 -19.37 0.22 -1.59
C TRP A 16 -18.19 0.50 -0.62
N PRO A 17 -17.27 1.47 -0.89
CA PRO A 17 -16.19 1.75 0.07
C PRO A 17 -16.69 2.34 1.38
N ALA A 18 -17.72 3.18 1.34
CA ALA A 18 -18.34 3.74 2.55
C ALA A 18 -19.15 2.68 3.32
N GLU A 19 -19.83 1.78 2.62
CA GLU A 19 -20.53 0.65 3.23
C GLU A 19 -19.55 -0.29 3.93
N LEU A 20 -18.44 -0.66 3.26
CA LEU A 20 -17.40 -1.48 3.86
C LEU A 20 -16.82 -0.83 5.13
N ALA A 21 -16.55 0.47 5.09
CA ALA A 21 -16.06 1.21 6.25
C ALA A 21 -17.09 1.22 7.39
N ALA A 22 -18.40 1.38 7.09
CA ALA A 22 -19.47 1.32 8.09
C ALA A 22 -19.55 -0.06 8.75
N LEU A 23 -19.51 -1.15 7.97
CA LEU A 23 -19.49 -2.52 8.47
C LEU A 23 -18.25 -2.79 9.34
N ALA A 24 -17.08 -2.31 8.92
CA ALA A 24 -15.85 -2.45 9.69
C ALA A 24 -15.95 -1.71 11.04
N ARG A 25 -16.57 -0.52 11.07
CA ARG A 25 -16.79 0.23 12.29
C ARG A 25 -17.65 -0.51 13.30
N GLU A 26 -18.64 -1.30 12.84
CA GLU A 26 -19.53 -2.08 13.71
C GLU A 26 -18.81 -3.25 14.39
N VAL A 27 -17.77 -3.82 13.76
CA VAL A 27 -17.07 -5.00 14.26
C VAL A 27 -15.72 -4.70 14.92
N LEU A 28 -15.10 -3.56 14.59
CA LEU A 28 -13.80 -3.19 15.15
C LEU A 28 -13.94 -2.62 16.56
N PRO A 29 -13.02 -2.95 17.48
CA PRO A 29 -12.89 -2.24 18.74
C PRO A 29 -12.75 -0.73 18.50
N ALA A 30 -13.40 0.11 19.31
CA ALA A 30 -13.35 1.56 19.16
C ALA A 30 -11.93 2.14 19.10
N PRO A 31 -10.95 1.69 19.93
CA PRO A 31 -9.55 2.14 19.82
C PRO A 31 -8.92 1.80 18.47
N MET A 32 -9.22 0.61 17.92
CA MET A 32 -8.68 0.20 16.63
C MET A 32 -9.28 1.02 15.48
N TRP A 33 -10.57 1.30 15.53
CA TRP A 33 -11.22 2.20 14.57
C TRP A 33 -10.59 3.59 14.60
N ALA A 34 -10.49 4.18 15.80
CA ALA A 34 -9.86 5.48 16.00
C ALA A 34 -8.41 5.50 15.48
N TYR A 35 -7.63 4.46 15.79
CA TYR A 35 -6.26 4.30 15.30
C TYR A 35 -6.19 4.29 13.77
N LEU A 36 -7.09 3.55 13.09
CA LEU A 36 -7.11 3.44 11.62
C LEU A 36 -7.50 4.76 10.96
N GLU A 37 -8.55 5.40 11.47
CA GLU A 37 -9.13 6.57 10.82
C GLU A 37 -8.45 7.89 11.21
N ALA A 38 -7.62 7.91 12.25
CA ALA A 38 -6.91 9.11 12.68
C ALA A 38 -6.06 9.72 11.55
N GLY A 39 -6.19 11.02 11.36
CA GLY A 39 -5.25 11.87 10.62
C GLY A 39 -4.22 12.49 11.57
N ALA A 40 -3.16 13.07 11.03
CA ALA A 40 -2.26 13.93 11.80
C ALA A 40 -2.96 15.27 12.08
N ARG A 41 -2.82 15.78 13.30
CA ARG A 41 -3.33 17.09 13.71
C ARG A 41 -4.82 17.27 13.37
N GLU A 42 -5.13 18.20 12.47
CA GLU A 42 -6.48 18.54 12.01
C GLU A 42 -7.03 17.57 10.96
N GLY A 43 -6.16 16.71 10.38
CA GLY A 43 -6.54 15.70 9.40
C GLY A 43 -6.78 16.23 7.99
N VAL A 44 -6.36 17.45 7.68
CA VAL A 44 -6.56 18.09 6.36
C VAL A 44 -6.05 17.19 5.22
N THR A 45 -4.80 16.70 5.33
CA THR A 45 -4.21 15.81 4.30
C THR A 45 -5.01 14.51 4.13
N ARG A 46 -5.54 13.95 5.22
CA ARG A 46 -6.38 12.74 5.18
C ARG A 46 -7.68 12.99 4.45
N ASP A 47 -8.34 14.10 4.79
CA ASP A 47 -9.70 14.39 4.32
C ASP A 47 -9.73 14.81 2.85
N GLU A 48 -8.72 15.54 2.38
CA GLU A 48 -8.59 15.96 0.99
C GLU A 48 -8.14 14.83 0.04
N ALA A 49 -7.56 13.75 0.56
CA ALA A 49 -6.89 12.73 -0.26
C ALA A 49 -7.83 12.04 -1.28
N VAL A 50 -9.08 11.76 -0.90
CA VAL A 50 -10.06 11.10 -1.78
C VAL A 50 -10.52 12.04 -2.89
N ASP A 51 -10.83 13.28 -2.55
CA ASP A 51 -11.33 14.26 -3.52
C ASP A 51 -10.23 14.71 -4.50
N ALA A 52 -8.97 14.66 -4.07
CA ALA A 52 -7.85 14.91 -4.97
C ALA A 52 -7.77 13.89 -6.13
N TRP A 53 -8.04 12.60 -5.89
CA TRP A 53 -8.14 11.60 -6.97
C TRP A 53 -9.35 11.84 -7.86
N ARG A 54 -10.50 12.16 -7.29
CA ARG A 54 -11.73 12.49 -8.02
C ARG A 54 -11.61 13.75 -8.88
N ALA A 55 -10.67 14.63 -8.56
CA ALA A 55 -10.38 15.83 -9.36
C ALA A 55 -9.57 15.54 -10.63
N VAL A 56 -8.87 14.41 -10.72
CA VAL A 56 -8.13 14.00 -11.93
C VAL A 56 -9.11 13.80 -13.08
N ARG A 57 -8.76 14.35 -14.27
CA ARG A 57 -9.52 14.19 -15.49
C ARG A 57 -8.76 13.30 -16.46
N LEU A 58 -9.51 12.44 -17.14
CA LEU A 58 -8.96 11.47 -18.09
C LEU A 58 -9.37 11.84 -19.52
N TRP A 59 -8.47 11.62 -20.46
CA TRP A 59 -8.65 11.82 -21.90
C TRP A 59 -8.75 10.45 -22.58
N PRO A 60 -9.96 9.85 -22.68
CA PRO A 60 -10.10 8.49 -23.21
C PRO A 60 -9.81 8.46 -24.71
N ARG A 61 -9.24 7.35 -25.18
CA ARG A 61 -9.00 7.06 -26.58
C ARG A 61 -10.18 6.32 -27.18
N VAL A 62 -10.44 6.52 -28.46
CA VAL A 62 -11.51 5.83 -29.18
C VAL A 62 -10.96 5.17 -30.45
N LEU A 63 -11.64 4.13 -30.94
CA LEU A 63 -11.25 3.37 -32.13
C LEU A 63 -9.90 2.65 -32.04
N HIS A 64 -9.46 2.30 -30.83
CA HIS A 64 -8.19 1.59 -30.61
C HIS A 64 -8.30 0.05 -30.68
N GLY A 65 -9.53 -0.51 -30.76
CA GLY A 65 -9.76 -1.95 -30.93
C GLY A 65 -9.20 -2.81 -29.76
N THR A 66 -9.31 -2.34 -28.53
CA THR A 66 -8.62 -2.91 -27.35
C THR A 66 -9.16 -4.27 -26.93
N GLY A 67 -10.43 -4.58 -27.16
CA GLY A 67 -11.07 -5.79 -26.63
C GLY A 67 -11.13 -5.79 -25.09
N GLU A 68 -11.27 -6.98 -24.50
CA GLU A 68 -11.29 -7.17 -23.04
C GLU A 68 -9.90 -6.87 -22.45
N PRO A 69 -9.79 -5.98 -21.47
CA PRO A 69 -8.50 -5.59 -20.90
C PRO A 69 -7.85 -6.69 -20.07
N ASP A 70 -6.52 -6.77 -20.15
CA ASP A 70 -5.69 -7.59 -19.29
C ASP A 70 -5.07 -6.72 -18.19
N THR A 71 -5.51 -6.91 -16.94
CA THR A 71 -5.05 -6.12 -15.79
C THR A 71 -3.71 -6.58 -15.21
N ARG A 72 -3.11 -7.67 -15.73
CA ARG A 72 -1.83 -8.17 -15.27
C ARG A 72 -0.69 -7.18 -15.53
N GLY A 73 0.31 -7.20 -14.66
CA GLY A 73 1.50 -6.37 -14.77
C GLY A 73 2.65 -6.94 -13.96
N GLU A 74 3.62 -6.11 -13.66
CA GLU A 74 4.81 -6.46 -12.89
C GLU A 74 5.12 -5.38 -11.85
N VAL A 75 5.74 -5.79 -10.75
CA VAL A 75 6.30 -4.90 -9.72
C VAL A 75 7.73 -5.34 -9.41
N LEU A 76 8.73 -4.53 -9.73
CA LEU A 76 10.16 -4.86 -9.69
C LEU A 76 10.46 -6.22 -10.36
N GLY A 77 9.90 -6.42 -11.57
CA GLY A 77 10.07 -7.65 -12.35
C GLY A 77 9.30 -8.88 -11.82
N ALA A 78 8.56 -8.76 -10.73
CA ALA A 78 7.70 -9.83 -10.21
C ALA A 78 6.29 -9.71 -10.80
N PRO A 79 5.72 -10.77 -11.43
CA PRO A 79 4.41 -10.72 -12.05
C PRO A 79 3.30 -10.61 -11.00
N VAL A 80 2.30 -9.77 -11.28
CA VAL A 80 1.07 -9.63 -10.49
C VAL A 80 -0.16 -9.68 -11.40
N ARG A 81 -1.30 -10.12 -10.87
CA ARG A 81 -2.54 -10.19 -11.65
C ARG A 81 -3.30 -8.86 -11.70
N THR A 82 -2.91 -7.92 -10.86
CA THR A 82 -3.51 -6.58 -10.78
C THR A 82 -2.47 -5.55 -10.34
N PRO A 83 -2.53 -4.30 -10.82
CA PRO A 83 -1.68 -3.23 -10.33
C PRO A 83 -2.17 -2.66 -8.98
N VAL A 84 -3.17 -3.29 -8.34
CA VAL A 84 -3.65 -2.90 -7.01
C VAL A 84 -3.00 -3.79 -5.96
N GLY A 85 -2.31 -3.19 -4.99
CA GLY A 85 -1.66 -3.90 -3.89
C GLY A 85 -2.15 -3.44 -2.51
N VAL A 86 -1.75 -4.18 -1.48
CA VAL A 86 -2.03 -3.86 -0.08
C VAL A 86 -0.87 -3.09 0.51
N ALA A 87 -1.13 -1.86 0.97
CA ALA A 87 -0.16 -1.02 1.68
C ALA A 87 0.10 -1.55 3.11
N PRO A 88 1.28 -1.29 3.69
CA PRO A 88 1.62 -1.80 5.00
C PRO A 88 0.78 -1.16 6.10
N THR A 89 0.18 -2.01 6.91
CA THR A 89 -0.56 -1.63 8.11
C THR A 89 -0.13 -2.52 9.27
N SER A 90 -0.07 -1.97 10.47
CA SER A 90 0.20 -2.73 11.70
C SER A 90 -1.10 -3.04 12.45
N MET A 91 -0.98 -3.71 13.59
CA MET A 91 -2.10 -4.02 14.51
C MET A 91 -3.18 -4.92 13.93
N GLN A 92 -2.89 -5.69 12.87
CA GLN A 92 -3.89 -6.51 12.18
C GLN A 92 -4.47 -7.64 13.05
N ARG A 93 -3.76 -8.10 14.09
CA ARG A 93 -4.29 -9.08 15.05
C ARG A 93 -5.36 -8.51 15.99
N VAL A 94 -5.46 -7.19 16.14
CA VAL A 94 -6.62 -6.55 16.80
C VAL A 94 -7.83 -6.52 15.86
N VAL A 95 -7.58 -6.47 14.55
CA VAL A 95 -8.61 -6.42 13.52
C VAL A 95 -9.26 -7.80 13.31
N HIS A 96 -8.44 -8.85 13.24
CA HIS A 96 -8.88 -10.23 12.98
C HIS A 96 -7.90 -11.21 13.65
N PRO A 97 -8.36 -12.33 14.23
CA PRO A 97 -7.49 -13.30 14.91
C PRO A 97 -6.28 -13.74 14.06
N ASP A 98 -6.49 -13.98 12.76
CA ASP A 98 -5.43 -14.39 11.84
C ASP A 98 -4.61 -13.21 11.28
N GLY A 99 -5.00 -11.95 11.52
CA GLY A 99 -4.24 -10.75 11.20
C GLY A 99 -3.56 -10.79 9.82
N GLU A 100 -2.23 -10.64 9.84
CA GLU A 100 -1.40 -10.62 8.63
C GLU A 100 -1.45 -11.94 7.85
N LEU A 101 -1.78 -13.08 8.46
CA LEU A 101 -1.92 -14.37 7.76
C LEU A 101 -3.12 -14.33 6.82
N ALA A 102 -4.27 -13.85 7.33
CA ALA A 102 -5.49 -13.69 6.52
C ALA A 102 -5.31 -12.60 5.44
N MET A 103 -4.62 -11.48 5.76
CA MET A 103 -4.29 -10.44 4.79
C MET A 103 -3.45 -11.01 3.65
N ALA A 104 -2.38 -11.76 3.97
CA ALA A 104 -1.48 -12.36 2.99
C ALA A 104 -2.21 -13.41 2.11
N ALA A 105 -3.05 -14.24 2.72
CA ALA A 105 -3.86 -15.21 1.98
C ALA A 105 -4.85 -14.53 1.02
N GLY A 106 -5.52 -13.47 1.46
CA GLY A 106 -6.47 -12.72 0.65
C GLY A 106 -5.78 -11.99 -0.52
N ALA A 107 -4.65 -11.35 -0.27
CA ALA A 107 -3.85 -10.68 -1.30
C ALA A 107 -3.31 -11.68 -2.34
N ALA A 108 -2.77 -12.82 -1.89
CA ALA A 108 -2.29 -13.89 -2.76
C ALA A 108 -3.42 -14.47 -3.63
N ALA A 109 -4.62 -14.68 -3.05
CA ALA A 109 -5.80 -15.16 -3.79
C ALA A 109 -6.21 -14.19 -4.92
N ALA A 110 -6.07 -12.90 -4.71
CA ALA A 110 -6.29 -11.87 -5.74
C ALA A 110 -5.10 -11.72 -6.71
N GLY A 111 -3.94 -12.34 -6.44
CA GLY A 111 -2.69 -12.14 -7.22
C GLY A 111 -2.11 -10.75 -7.09
N ALA A 112 -2.32 -10.11 -5.94
CA ALA A 112 -1.94 -8.75 -5.64
C ALA A 112 -0.65 -8.68 -4.80
N LEU A 113 0.12 -7.61 -4.97
CA LEU A 113 1.24 -7.29 -4.07
C LEU A 113 0.74 -7.07 -2.64
N HIS A 114 1.36 -7.71 -1.66
CA HIS A 114 1.16 -7.42 -0.24
C HIS A 114 2.42 -6.84 0.38
N VAL A 115 2.34 -5.65 0.96
CA VAL A 115 3.46 -5.05 1.70
C VAL A 115 3.23 -5.22 3.20
N VAL A 116 4.10 -6.01 3.83
CA VAL A 116 4.02 -6.40 5.25
C VAL A 116 4.76 -5.40 6.11
N SER A 117 4.14 -4.91 7.17
CA SER A 117 4.78 -3.99 8.11
C SER A 117 5.87 -4.69 8.94
N SER A 118 7.00 -4.02 9.20
CA SER A 118 7.99 -4.47 10.19
C SER A 118 7.41 -4.61 11.60
N ASN A 119 6.30 -3.94 11.88
CA ASN A 119 5.56 -4.04 13.13
C ASN A 119 4.50 -5.17 13.12
N ALA A 120 4.57 -6.13 12.18
CA ALA A 120 3.65 -7.25 12.09
C ALA A 120 3.58 -8.06 13.39
N GLY A 121 2.39 -8.59 13.68
CA GLY A 121 2.10 -9.41 14.84
C GLY A 121 2.34 -10.91 14.62
N HIS A 122 2.64 -11.33 13.40
CA HIS A 122 3.06 -12.68 13.03
C HIS A 122 4.49 -12.67 12.52
N ARG A 123 5.14 -13.85 12.58
CA ARG A 123 6.48 -14.00 11.99
C ARG A 123 6.41 -13.94 10.47
N PHE A 124 7.41 -13.34 9.84
CA PHE A 124 7.45 -13.26 8.37
C PHE A 124 7.43 -14.64 7.70
N SER A 125 8.04 -15.65 8.32
CA SER A 125 7.98 -17.04 7.85
C SER A 125 6.57 -17.61 7.79
N GLU A 126 5.71 -17.25 8.77
CA GLU A 126 4.31 -17.66 8.81
C GLU A 126 3.49 -16.91 7.75
N ILE A 127 3.73 -15.59 7.63
CA ILE A 127 3.06 -14.75 6.63
C ILE A 127 3.40 -15.22 5.20
N GLY A 128 4.70 -15.40 4.91
CA GLY A 128 5.12 -15.91 3.61
C GLY A 128 4.62 -17.33 3.32
N LYS A 129 4.51 -18.19 4.34
CA LYS A 129 3.91 -19.52 4.21
C LYS A 129 2.40 -19.43 3.89
N ALA A 130 1.67 -18.55 4.59
CA ALA A 130 0.24 -18.34 4.36
C ALA A 130 -0.04 -17.84 2.93
N ALA A 131 0.75 -16.90 2.42
CA ALA A 131 0.66 -16.44 1.03
C ALA A 131 0.91 -17.58 0.03
N ARG A 132 2.04 -18.30 0.16
CA ARG A 132 2.42 -19.39 -0.74
C ARG A 132 1.48 -20.62 -0.67
N ALA A 133 0.78 -20.82 0.41
CA ALA A 133 -0.22 -21.88 0.51
C ALA A 133 -1.44 -21.63 -0.40
N VAL A 134 -1.67 -20.35 -0.78
CA VAL A 134 -2.76 -19.94 -1.69
C VAL A 134 -2.25 -19.80 -3.11
N ASP A 135 -1.11 -19.13 -3.28
CA ASP A 135 -0.43 -18.91 -4.56
C ASP A 135 1.09 -19.09 -4.36
N PRO A 136 1.71 -20.13 -4.95
CA PRO A 136 3.16 -20.36 -4.83
C PRO A 136 4.00 -19.18 -5.30
N ASP A 137 3.49 -18.38 -6.24
CA ASP A 137 4.15 -17.22 -6.84
C ASP A 137 3.75 -15.90 -6.17
N ALA A 138 3.04 -15.95 -5.04
CA ALA A 138 2.58 -14.76 -4.30
C ALA A 138 3.72 -13.77 -4.04
N VAL A 139 3.50 -12.51 -4.40
CA VAL A 139 4.48 -11.42 -4.27
C VAL A 139 4.20 -10.63 -3.00
N TRP A 140 5.23 -10.51 -2.16
CA TRP A 140 5.15 -9.64 -0.99
C TRP A 140 6.46 -8.90 -0.72
N TRP A 141 6.39 -7.72 -0.11
CA TRP A 141 7.52 -6.90 0.29
C TRP A 141 7.50 -6.65 1.79
N LEU A 142 8.68 -6.38 2.37
CA LEU A 142 8.78 -5.86 3.73
C LEU A 142 8.69 -4.34 3.72
N GLN A 143 7.78 -3.73 4.47
CA GLN A 143 7.94 -2.33 4.86
C GLN A 143 8.81 -2.26 6.11
N ALA A 144 9.85 -1.44 6.08
CA ALA A 144 10.76 -1.26 7.18
C ALA A 144 10.79 0.19 7.70
N TYR A 145 10.80 0.31 9.03
CA TYR A 145 11.38 1.45 9.72
C TYR A 145 12.77 1.03 10.17
N LEU A 146 13.80 1.76 9.75
CA LEU A 146 15.12 1.50 10.31
C LEU A 146 15.21 1.99 11.75
N THR A 147 15.92 1.21 12.56
CA THR A 147 16.26 1.59 13.93
C THR A 147 17.61 2.31 13.94
N PRO A 148 17.89 3.18 14.92
CA PRO A 148 19.22 3.75 15.09
C PRO A 148 20.31 2.67 15.29
N ASP A 149 19.93 1.57 15.91
CA ASP A 149 20.77 0.38 16.09
C ASP A 149 20.61 -0.57 14.89
N ARG A 150 21.66 -0.66 14.08
CA ARG A 150 21.73 -1.52 12.90
C ARG A 150 21.74 -3.00 13.25
N GLU A 151 22.29 -3.38 14.40
CA GLU A 151 22.29 -4.77 14.86
C GLU A 151 20.88 -5.25 15.20
N ALA A 152 20.01 -4.37 15.68
CA ALA A 152 18.60 -4.68 15.89
C ALA A 152 17.80 -4.75 14.58
N ALA A 153 18.15 -3.95 13.55
CA ALA A 153 17.46 -3.91 12.27
C ALA A 153 17.85 -5.07 11.33
N ALA A 154 19.13 -5.44 11.29
CA ALA A 154 19.64 -6.42 10.32
C ALA A 154 18.97 -7.81 10.41
N PRO A 155 18.69 -8.40 11.60
CA PRO A 155 17.95 -9.66 11.70
C PRO A 155 16.55 -9.59 11.12
N VAL A 156 15.84 -8.45 11.26
CA VAL A 156 14.49 -8.23 10.73
C VAL A 156 14.51 -8.27 9.20
N LEU A 157 15.46 -7.56 8.58
CA LEU A 157 15.65 -7.53 7.13
C LEU A 157 15.98 -8.93 6.58
N ARG A 158 16.93 -9.63 7.20
CA ARG A 158 17.33 -10.99 6.80
C ARG A 158 16.20 -12.00 6.98
N ALA A 159 15.41 -11.88 8.06
CA ALA A 159 14.28 -12.76 8.29
C ALA A 159 13.19 -12.60 7.21
N ALA A 160 12.93 -11.37 6.76
CA ALA A 160 11.99 -11.13 5.67
C ALA A 160 12.50 -11.70 4.35
N ALA A 161 13.77 -11.49 4.00
CA ALA A 161 14.38 -12.07 2.81
C ALA A 161 14.32 -13.60 2.83
N ALA A 162 14.69 -14.22 3.94
CA ALA A 162 14.62 -15.68 4.12
C ALA A 162 13.19 -16.23 4.04
N ALA A 163 12.18 -15.43 4.41
CA ALA A 163 10.77 -15.78 4.31
C ALA A 163 10.18 -15.58 2.89
N GLY A 164 10.96 -15.02 1.95
CA GLY A 164 10.58 -14.84 0.56
C GLY A 164 10.05 -13.45 0.21
N ALA A 165 10.36 -12.43 1.00
CA ALA A 165 10.15 -11.04 0.57
C ALA A 165 10.92 -10.74 -0.71
N ARG A 166 10.34 -9.95 -1.63
CA ARG A 166 10.96 -9.61 -2.92
C ARG A 166 11.60 -8.22 -2.93
N ALA A 167 11.23 -7.35 -1.99
CA ALA A 167 11.81 -6.01 -1.84
C ALA A 167 11.63 -5.50 -0.41
N VAL A 168 12.33 -4.41 -0.08
CA VAL A 168 12.15 -3.63 1.15
C VAL A 168 11.60 -2.26 0.80
N ALA A 169 10.44 -1.90 1.34
CA ALA A 169 9.89 -0.54 1.30
C ALA A 169 10.35 0.24 2.54
N LEU A 170 11.43 1.02 2.40
CA LEU A 170 11.93 1.88 3.46
C LEU A 170 11.01 3.09 3.63
N THR A 171 10.41 3.24 4.80
CA THR A 171 9.55 4.38 5.12
C THR A 171 10.35 5.54 5.67
N VAL A 172 10.34 6.68 4.96
CA VAL A 172 11.17 7.85 5.28
C VAL A 172 10.38 9.07 5.78
N ASP A 173 9.05 9.06 5.66
CA ASP A 173 8.15 10.13 6.10
C ASP A 173 7.82 10.06 7.61
N THR A 174 8.41 9.12 8.34
CA THR A 174 8.11 8.85 9.76
C THR A 174 9.38 8.87 10.61
N PRO A 175 10.06 10.01 10.76
CA PRO A 175 11.18 10.13 11.71
C PRO A 175 10.72 9.91 13.15
N PHE A 176 9.45 10.19 13.43
CA PHE A 176 8.69 9.83 14.63
C PHE A 176 7.18 9.82 14.28
N PRO A 177 6.33 9.15 15.05
CA PRO A 177 4.88 9.15 14.82
C PRO A 177 4.30 10.56 14.90
N GLY A 178 3.61 10.99 13.83
CA GLY A 178 2.92 12.29 13.80
C GLY A 178 1.86 12.37 14.90
N THR A 179 1.71 13.53 15.55
CA THR A 179 0.70 13.75 16.60
C THR A 179 -0.71 13.64 16.02
N LYS A 180 -1.59 12.90 16.70
CA LYS A 180 -3.03 12.84 16.45
C LYS A 180 -3.72 13.61 17.57
N TYR A 181 -4.76 14.37 17.22
CA TYR A 181 -5.58 15.05 18.24
C TYR A 181 -6.65 14.12 18.83
N GLU A 182 -6.97 13.04 18.12
CA GLU A 182 -7.86 12.01 18.63
C GLU A 182 -7.08 11.04 19.52
N PRO A 183 -7.60 10.67 20.70
CA PRO A 183 -6.90 9.83 21.68
C PRO A 183 -6.86 8.38 21.18
N ALA A 184 -5.85 8.02 20.38
CA ALA A 184 -5.69 6.66 19.90
C ALA A 184 -4.85 5.77 20.82
N GLU A 185 -4.00 6.33 21.67
CA GLU A 185 -3.05 5.56 22.48
C GLU A 185 -3.54 5.22 23.89
N GLU A 186 -4.39 6.05 24.48
CA GLU A 186 -4.86 5.85 25.87
C GLU A 186 -5.86 4.71 26.02
N ASP A 187 -6.52 4.32 24.93
CA ASP A 187 -7.60 3.32 24.93
C ASP A 187 -7.12 1.87 24.72
N TRP A 188 -5.81 1.62 24.63
CA TRP A 188 -5.26 0.27 24.50
C TRP A 188 -5.14 -0.48 25.85
N GLN A 189 -5.56 0.13 26.96
CA GLN A 189 -5.55 -0.51 28.27
C GLN A 189 -6.43 -1.76 28.26
N GLY A 190 -5.84 -2.90 28.66
CA GLY A 190 -6.53 -4.19 28.67
C GLY A 190 -6.40 -5.02 27.37
N HIS A 191 -5.78 -4.48 26.32
CA HIS A 191 -5.45 -5.27 25.14
C HIS A 191 -4.06 -5.92 25.28
N ASP A 192 -3.98 -7.23 25.05
CA ASP A 192 -2.69 -7.91 24.93
C ASP A 192 -2.03 -7.55 23.60
N LEU A 193 -0.99 -6.74 23.63
CA LEU A 193 -0.17 -6.35 22.49
C LEU A 193 1.23 -6.99 22.54
N SER A 194 1.45 -8.01 23.35
CA SER A 194 2.75 -8.70 23.50
C SER A 194 3.26 -9.28 22.18
N TRP A 195 2.35 -9.59 21.25
CA TRP A 195 2.65 -10.09 19.91
C TRP A 195 3.10 -8.98 18.93
N HIS A 196 2.88 -7.71 19.24
CA HIS A 196 3.26 -6.59 18.36
C HIS A 196 4.78 -6.58 18.15
N ARG A 197 5.20 -6.40 16.87
CA ARG A 197 6.61 -6.45 16.48
C ARG A 197 7.26 -7.83 16.68
N ALA A 198 6.53 -8.89 16.34
CA ALA A 198 6.94 -10.29 16.54
C ALA A 198 8.30 -10.66 15.91
N ASN A 199 8.78 -9.87 14.95
CA ASN A 199 10.02 -10.11 14.23
C ASN A 199 11.24 -9.41 14.83
N PHE A 200 11.08 -8.58 15.87
CA PHE A 200 12.17 -8.01 16.64
C PHE A 200 12.53 -8.91 17.82
N ALA A 201 13.83 -9.08 18.09
CA ALA A 201 14.29 -9.79 19.28
C ALA A 201 13.89 -9.05 20.57
N ASP A 202 14.00 -7.72 20.58
CA ASP A 202 13.42 -6.83 21.58
C ASP A 202 12.48 -5.83 20.90
N PRO A 203 11.16 -5.92 21.09
CA PRO A 203 10.19 -4.98 20.52
C PRO A 203 10.46 -3.51 20.88
N ARG A 204 11.15 -3.24 22.01
CA ARG A 204 11.52 -1.87 22.43
C ARG A 204 12.64 -1.27 21.57
N ALA A 205 13.43 -2.10 20.90
CA ALA A 205 14.45 -1.65 19.95
C ALA A 205 13.87 -1.09 18.66
N ALA A 206 12.58 -1.36 18.35
CA ALA A 206 11.89 -0.88 17.16
C ALA A 206 11.60 0.63 17.22
N ARG A 207 12.63 1.45 17.38
CA ARG A 207 12.56 2.91 17.36
C ARG A 207 12.85 3.41 15.96
N HIS A 208 12.22 4.53 15.56
CA HIS A 208 12.47 5.13 14.26
C HIS A 208 13.81 5.88 14.25
N HIS A 209 14.61 5.65 13.22
CA HIS A 209 15.83 6.41 12.97
C HIS A 209 15.46 7.78 12.41
N ARG A 210 15.83 8.85 13.13
CA ARG A 210 15.49 10.23 12.75
C ARG A 210 16.42 10.83 11.70
N GLY A 211 17.57 10.21 11.44
CA GLY A 211 18.62 10.74 10.57
C GLY A 211 18.88 9.87 9.34
N LEU A 212 17.83 9.33 8.71
CA LEU A 212 17.96 8.51 7.48
C LEU A 212 18.63 9.32 6.36
N ARG A 213 19.53 8.64 5.62
CA ARG A 213 20.30 9.19 4.49
C ARG A 213 20.33 8.21 3.33
N GLY A 214 20.83 8.64 2.15
CA GLY A 214 20.96 7.78 0.99
C GLY A 214 21.80 6.51 1.22
N GLU A 215 22.86 6.60 2.04
CA GLU A 215 23.69 5.44 2.42
C GLU A 215 22.93 4.30 3.12
N ASP A 216 21.76 4.60 3.71
CA ASP A 216 20.92 3.60 4.35
C ASP A 216 20.31 2.63 3.33
N LEU A 217 20.12 3.05 2.08
CA LEU A 217 19.60 2.21 1.00
C LEU A 217 20.61 1.12 0.62
N ALA A 218 21.87 1.52 0.43
CA ALA A 218 22.95 0.58 0.15
C ALA A 218 23.09 -0.43 1.30
N TRP A 219 23.09 0.05 2.55
CA TRP A 219 23.18 -0.81 3.73
C TRP A 219 22.02 -1.84 3.81
N ILE A 220 20.77 -1.46 3.47
CA ILE A 220 19.63 -2.39 3.44
C ILE A 220 19.89 -3.47 2.40
N THR A 221 20.24 -3.08 1.17
CA THR A 221 20.49 -4.01 0.06
C THR A 221 21.65 -4.96 0.39
N GLU A 222 22.75 -4.46 0.94
CA GLU A 222 23.88 -5.28 1.39
C GLU A 222 23.49 -6.26 2.51
N THR A 223 22.61 -5.83 3.42
CA THR A 223 22.20 -6.63 4.59
C THR A 223 21.31 -7.80 4.21
N CYS A 224 20.39 -7.64 3.26
CA CYS A 224 19.38 -8.67 2.95
C CYS A 224 19.34 -9.11 1.49
N GLY A 225 20.11 -8.50 0.58
CA GLY A 225 20.15 -8.85 -0.84
C GLY A 225 18.90 -8.44 -1.63
N LEU A 226 18.02 -7.62 -1.07
CA LEU A 226 16.76 -7.21 -1.71
C LEU A 226 16.84 -5.77 -2.24
N PRO A 227 16.16 -5.46 -3.37
CA PRO A 227 16.03 -4.09 -3.83
C PRO A 227 15.23 -3.25 -2.82
N THR A 228 15.55 -1.96 -2.76
CA THR A 228 14.87 -1.02 -1.84
C THR A 228 13.98 -0.04 -2.61
N VAL A 229 12.73 0.10 -2.17
CA VAL A 229 11.77 1.13 -2.57
C VAL A 229 11.68 2.17 -1.46
N VAL A 230 11.75 3.45 -1.79
CA VAL A 230 11.66 4.53 -0.79
C VAL A 230 10.24 5.05 -0.70
N LYS A 231 9.58 4.82 0.45
CA LYS A 231 8.17 5.19 0.69
C LYS A 231 8.07 6.47 1.52
N GLY A 232 7.18 7.39 1.08
CA GLY A 232 6.93 8.66 1.78
C GLY A 232 7.50 9.87 1.06
N VAL A 233 7.71 9.76 -0.23
CA VAL A 233 8.25 10.81 -1.09
C VAL A 233 7.11 11.57 -1.75
N VAL A 234 7.14 12.92 -1.70
CA VAL A 234 6.15 13.80 -2.37
C VAL A 234 6.81 14.93 -3.18
N ARG A 235 8.14 14.94 -3.26
CA ARG A 235 8.93 15.96 -3.99
C ARG A 235 9.76 15.31 -5.08
N ALA A 236 9.81 15.95 -6.25
CA ALA A 236 10.58 15.48 -7.41
C ALA A 236 12.11 15.46 -7.13
N ASP A 237 12.64 16.47 -6.44
CA ASP A 237 14.05 16.55 -6.08
C ASP A 237 14.47 15.49 -5.04
N ASP A 238 13.57 15.11 -4.11
CA ASP A 238 13.82 14.02 -3.19
C ASP A 238 13.74 12.66 -3.90
N ALA A 239 12.80 12.49 -4.85
CA ALA A 239 12.72 11.30 -5.69
C ALA A 239 14.04 11.06 -6.46
N ARG A 240 14.57 12.13 -7.07
CA ARG A 240 15.88 12.08 -7.77
C ARG A 240 17.00 11.63 -6.82
N ARG A 241 17.09 12.23 -5.63
CA ARG A 241 18.08 11.82 -4.62
C ARG A 241 17.93 10.36 -4.19
N CYS A 242 16.70 9.84 -4.10
CA CYS A 242 16.49 8.44 -3.78
C CYS A 242 17.03 7.52 -4.87
N VAL A 243 16.77 7.82 -6.14
CA VAL A 243 17.26 7.02 -7.28
C VAL A 243 18.79 7.12 -7.37
N GLU A 244 19.38 8.31 -7.24
CA GLU A 244 20.83 8.52 -7.19
C GLU A 244 21.50 7.73 -6.05
N ALA A 245 20.77 7.51 -4.94
CA ALA A 245 21.23 6.70 -3.81
C ALA A 245 20.98 5.18 -4.00
N GLY A 246 20.48 4.75 -5.17
CA GLY A 246 20.28 3.34 -5.51
C GLY A 246 18.89 2.77 -5.19
N ALA A 247 17.87 3.61 -5.02
CA ALA A 247 16.50 3.12 -4.90
C ALA A 247 16.04 2.46 -6.21
N ALA A 248 15.49 1.25 -6.11
CA ALA A 248 14.88 0.54 -7.25
C ALA A 248 13.47 1.07 -7.59
N GLY A 249 12.87 1.82 -6.67
CA GLY A 249 11.57 2.45 -6.86
C GLY A 249 11.31 3.55 -5.84
N VAL A 250 10.39 4.44 -6.21
CA VAL A 250 9.92 5.55 -5.37
C VAL A 250 8.43 5.39 -5.12
N TRP A 251 8.02 5.51 -3.86
CA TRP A 251 6.63 5.36 -3.47
C TRP A 251 6.08 6.70 -2.96
N VAL A 252 5.26 7.34 -3.80
CA VAL A 252 4.57 8.60 -3.47
C VAL A 252 3.53 8.33 -2.41
N SER A 253 3.72 8.91 -1.22
CA SER A 253 2.89 8.63 -0.06
C SER A 253 2.92 9.79 0.93
N THR A 254 1.77 10.06 1.56
CA THR A 254 1.62 10.93 2.73
C THR A 254 1.29 10.10 3.98
N HIS A 255 1.56 8.78 3.94
CA HIS A 255 1.19 7.86 5.02
C HIS A 255 -0.32 7.88 5.34
N GLY A 256 -1.16 8.11 4.33
CA GLY A 256 -2.60 8.28 4.51
C GLY A 256 -3.00 9.50 5.33
N GLY A 257 -2.20 10.57 5.30
CA GLY A 257 -2.41 11.79 6.07
C GLY A 257 -2.09 11.66 7.56
N ARG A 258 -1.23 10.72 7.94
CA ARG A 258 -0.97 10.36 9.35
C ARG A 258 0.32 10.95 9.93
N GLN A 259 1.13 11.65 9.12
CA GLN A 259 2.44 12.19 9.53
C GLN A 259 2.44 13.72 9.56
N LEU A 260 2.95 14.39 8.55
CA LEU A 260 2.85 15.84 8.44
C LEU A 260 1.47 16.20 7.87
N ASP A 261 0.67 16.93 8.63
CA ASP A 261 -0.60 17.45 8.12
C ASP A 261 -0.37 18.62 7.15
N ARG A 262 -1.35 18.92 6.32
CA ARG A 262 -1.30 19.95 5.24
C ARG A 262 -0.21 19.64 4.19
N THR A 263 0.17 18.37 4.06
CA THR A 263 1.02 17.89 2.97
C THR A 263 0.20 17.83 1.68
N VAL A 264 0.82 18.14 0.55
CA VAL A 264 0.22 17.98 -0.78
C VAL A 264 -0.35 16.58 -0.97
N SER A 265 -1.50 16.46 -1.64
CA SER A 265 -2.08 15.14 -1.94
C SER A 265 -1.17 14.31 -2.85
N THR A 266 -1.25 12.99 -2.74
CA THR A 266 -0.44 12.08 -3.59
C THR A 266 -0.84 12.18 -5.05
N ALA A 267 -2.12 12.43 -5.36
CA ALA A 267 -2.59 12.68 -6.72
C ALA A 267 -1.92 13.92 -7.36
N THR A 268 -1.70 14.97 -6.56
CA THR A 268 -1.01 16.20 -7.02
C THR A 268 0.50 16.02 -7.12
N ALA A 269 1.11 15.26 -6.21
CA ALA A 269 2.56 15.06 -6.18
C ALA A 269 3.05 14.09 -7.27
N LEU A 270 2.24 13.08 -7.61
CA LEU A 270 2.62 11.97 -8.50
C LEU A 270 3.19 12.40 -9.85
N PRO A 271 2.58 13.32 -10.63
CA PRO A 271 3.10 13.68 -11.95
C PRO A 271 4.52 14.25 -11.90
N ALA A 272 4.82 15.09 -10.92
CA ALA A 272 6.15 15.68 -10.78
C ALA A 272 7.23 14.66 -10.39
N VAL A 273 6.87 13.68 -9.55
CA VAL A 273 7.75 12.56 -9.18
C VAL A 273 8.00 11.65 -10.39
N VAL A 274 6.95 11.29 -11.13
CA VAL A 274 7.07 10.48 -12.36
C VAL A 274 7.95 11.17 -13.40
N ALA A 275 7.73 12.47 -13.65
CA ALA A 275 8.56 13.24 -14.58
C ALA A 275 10.04 13.29 -14.18
N ALA A 276 10.33 13.20 -12.88
CA ALA A 276 11.70 13.23 -12.39
C ALA A 276 12.44 11.89 -12.52
N VAL A 277 11.75 10.75 -12.32
CA VAL A 277 12.41 9.44 -12.15
C VAL A 277 11.75 8.28 -12.89
N GLY A 278 10.61 8.48 -13.56
CA GLY A 278 9.81 7.38 -14.12
C GLY A 278 10.51 6.56 -15.21
N ASP A 279 11.52 7.11 -15.86
CA ASP A 279 12.33 6.39 -16.87
C ASP A 279 13.46 5.56 -16.24
N GLU A 280 13.78 5.79 -14.96
CA GLU A 280 14.92 5.17 -14.26
C GLU A 280 14.49 4.25 -13.12
N ALA A 281 13.32 4.49 -12.54
CA ALA A 281 12.81 3.72 -11.40
C ALA A 281 11.29 3.61 -11.43
N GLU A 282 10.75 2.50 -10.94
CA GLU A 282 9.31 2.35 -10.84
C GLU A 282 8.71 3.31 -9.80
N VAL A 283 7.58 3.95 -10.13
CA VAL A 283 6.88 4.86 -9.23
C VAL A 283 5.58 4.23 -8.75
N TYR A 284 5.43 4.13 -7.43
CA TYR A 284 4.27 3.62 -6.74
C TYR A 284 3.52 4.74 -6.03
N VAL A 285 2.24 4.53 -5.73
CA VAL A 285 1.45 5.53 -5.01
C VAL A 285 0.46 4.89 -4.04
N ASP A 286 0.18 5.57 -2.93
CA ASP A 286 -0.92 5.29 -2.02
C ASP A 286 -1.64 6.57 -1.56
N GLY A 287 -2.66 6.41 -0.73
CA GLY A 287 -3.42 7.50 -0.11
C GLY A 287 -4.61 7.96 -0.94
N GLY A 288 -5.81 7.89 -0.36
CA GLY A 288 -7.05 8.41 -0.94
C GLY A 288 -7.77 7.51 -1.94
N VAL A 289 -7.14 6.50 -2.52
CA VAL A 289 -7.73 5.60 -3.53
C VAL A 289 -8.88 4.78 -2.93
N ARG A 290 -10.04 4.79 -3.62
CA ARG A 290 -11.27 4.12 -3.19
C ARG A 290 -12.03 3.38 -4.30
N SER A 291 -11.59 3.49 -5.56
CA SER A 291 -12.23 2.85 -6.71
C SER A 291 -11.22 2.45 -7.77
N GLY A 292 -11.62 1.55 -8.70
CA GLY A 292 -10.80 1.23 -9.87
C GLY A 292 -10.59 2.43 -10.80
N LEU A 293 -11.49 3.40 -10.78
CA LEU A 293 -11.32 4.64 -11.53
C LEU A 293 -10.20 5.53 -10.93
N ASP A 294 -10.05 5.55 -9.58
CA ASP A 294 -8.91 6.21 -8.93
C ASP A 294 -7.59 5.48 -9.27
N VAL A 295 -7.64 4.15 -9.40
CA VAL A 295 -6.50 3.34 -9.86
C VAL A 295 -6.13 3.72 -11.29
N LEU A 296 -7.10 3.78 -12.21
CA LEU A 296 -6.87 4.23 -13.59
C LEU A 296 -6.26 5.65 -13.62
N ALA A 297 -6.77 6.57 -12.80
CA ALA A 297 -6.23 7.92 -12.68
C ALA A 297 -4.75 7.91 -12.25
N ALA A 298 -4.37 7.08 -11.29
CA ALA A 298 -2.98 6.95 -10.86
C ALA A 298 -2.06 6.37 -11.94
N LEU A 299 -2.53 5.34 -12.67
CA LEU A 299 -1.81 4.78 -13.82
C LEU A 299 -1.68 5.80 -14.95
N ALA A 300 -2.73 6.59 -15.20
CA ALA A 300 -2.73 7.66 -16.19
C ALA A 300 -1.69 8.76 -15.87
N LEU A 301 -1.44 9.00 -14.60
CA LEU A 301 -0.41 9.92 -14.10
C LEU A 301 0.99 9.26 -13.98
N GLY A 302 1.14 8.01 -14.41
CA GLY A 302 2.43 7.31 -14.54
C GLY A 302 2.83 6.41 -13.37
N ALA A 303 1.93 6.10 -12.44
CA ALA A 303 2.22 5.08 -11.42
C ALA A 303 2.33 3.69 -12.07
N ARG A 304 3.28 2.87 -11.57
CA ARG A 304 3.40 1.44 -11.94
C ARG A 304 2.31 0.61 -11.25
N ALA A 305 2.07 0.86 -9.98
CA ALA A 305 1.03 0.22 -9.19
C ALA A 305 0.53 1.14 -8.08
N VAL A 306 -0.67 0.82 -7.58
CA VAL A 306 -1.39 1.59 -6.57
C VAL A 306 -1.59 0.72 -5.34
N LEU A 307 -1.29 1.25 -4.14
CA LEU A 307 -1.46 0.50 -2.93
C LEU A 307 -2.55 1.12 -2.04
N VAL A 308 -3.37 0.27 -1.46
CA VAL A 308 -4.48 0.68 -0.60
C VAL A 308 -4.25 0.25 0.85
N GLY A 309 -4.46 1.14 1.80
CA GLY A 309 -4.19 0.93 3.22
C GLY A 309 -5.43 0.58 4.05
N ARG A 310 -6.28 1.56 4.34
CA ARG A 310 -7.49 1.37 5.17
C ARG A 310 -8.49 0.35 4.60
N PRO A 311 -8.85 0.39 3.30
CA PRO A 311 -9.86 -0.52 2.76
C PRO A 311 -9.55 -2.01 2.96
N PRO A 312 -8.32 -2.55 2.73
CA PRO A 312 -8.01 -3.94 3.04
C PRO A 312 -8.14 -4.29 4.53
N VAL A 313 -7.85 -3.35 5.44
CA VAL A 313 -8.03 -3.57 6.89
C VAL A 313 -9.52 -3.64 7.24
N HIS A 314 -10.35 -2.79 6.64
CA HIS A 314 -11.80 -2.88 6.79
C HIS A 314 -12.33 -4.22 6.26
N ALA A 315 -11.87 -4.65 5.09
CA ALA A 315 -12.28 -5.94 4.50
C ALA A 315 -11.81 -7.14 5.35
N LEU A 316 -10.61 -7.06 5.93
CA LEU A 316 -10.10 -8.03 6.89
C LEU A 316 -11.00 -8.13 8.12
N ALA A 317 -11.44 -6.99 8.68
CA ALA A 317 -12.32 -6.94 9.84
C ALA A 317 -13.68 -7.60 9.56
N VAL A 318 -14.26 -7.33 8.39
CA VAL A 318 -15.61 -7.78 8.03
C VAL A 318 -15.65 -9.25 7.61
N ALA A 319 -14.64 -9.75 6.88
CA ALA A 319 -14.71 -11.08 6.27
C ALA A 319 -13.35 -11.79 6.12
N GLY A 320 -12.33 -11.42 6.91
CA GLY A 320 -11.02 -12.07 6.90
C GLY A 320 -10.37 -12.10 5.51
N ALA A 321 -9.69 -13.18 5.18
CA ALA A 321 -9.03 -13.36 3.88
C ALA A 321 -9.99 -13.25 2.68
N THR A 322 -11.22 -13.74 2.82
CA THR A 322 -12.25 -13.65 1.77
C THR A 322 -12.63 -12.18 1.50
N GLY A 323 -12.73 -11.37 2.56
CA GLY A 323 -13.00 -9.94 2.44
C GLY A 323 -11.88 -9.20 1.70
N VAL A 324 -10.63 -9.45 2.09
CA VAL A 324 -9.44 -8.85 1.44
C VAL A 324 -9.39 -9.21 -0.05
N ARG A 325 -9.58 -10.50 -0.38
CA ARG A 325 -9.65 -10.96 -1.76
C ARG A 325 -10.76 -10.24 -2.53
N ALA A 326 -11.98 -10.22 -1.98
CA ALA A 326 -13.14 -9.62 -2.63
C ALA A 326 -12.96 -8.11 -2.88
N LEU A 327 -12.33 -7.39 -1.96
CA LEU A 327 -11.96 -5.98 -2.13
C LEU A 327 -11.03 -5.77 -3.33
N LEU A 328 -9.93 -6.54 -3.38
CA LEU A 328 -8.93 -6.40 -4.44
C LEU A 328 -9.50 -6.78 -5.81
N GLU A 329 -10.31 -7.84 -5.86
CA GLU A 329 -11.04 -8.24 -7.08
C GLU A 329 -12.02 -7.15 -7.50
N THR A 330 -12.77 -6.51 -6.58
CA THR A 330 -13.69 -5.40 -6.89
C THR A 330 -12.95 -4.22 -7.51
N LEU A 331 -11.83 -3.79 -6.93
CA LEU A 331 -11.01 -2.71 -7.48
C LEU A 331 -10.43 -3.07 -8.85
N THR A 332 -10.07 -4.34 -9.06
CA THR A 332 -9.53 -4.83 -10.33
C THR A 332 -10.60 -4.88 -11.42
N GLU A 333 -11.83 -5.30 -11.09
CA GLU A 333 -12.97 -5.32 -12.02
C GLU A 333 -13.38 -3.90 -12.44
N GLU A 334 -13.45 -2.96 -11.47
CA GLU A 334 -13.69 -1.54 -11.78
C GLU A 334 -12.58 -0.95 -12.65
N LEU A 335 -11.32 -1.34 -12.41
CA LEU A 335 -10.19 -0.92 -13.27
C LEU A 335 -10.32 -1.50 -14.66
N ALA A 336 -10.68 -2.77 -14.82
CA ALA A 336 -10.85 -3.39 -16.14
C ALA A 336 -11.93 -2.66 -16.95
N GLU A 337 -13.10 -2.40 -16.36
CA GLU A 337 -14.14 -1.58 -16.99
C GLU A 337 -13.61 -0.20 -17.38
N ALA A 338 -12.89 0.47 -16.48
CA ALA A 338 -12.35 1.79 -16.73
C ALA A 338 -11.29 1.80 -17.84
N LEU A 339 -10.43 0.78 -17.94
CA LEU A 339 -9.45 0.60 -19.01
C LEU A 339 -10.16 0.43 -20.37
N GLU A 340 -11.18 -0.42 -20.42
CA GLU A 340 -11.94 -0.64 -21.67
C GLU A 340 -12.58 0.66 -22.15
N LEU A 341 -13.26 1.40 -21.27
CA LEU A 341 -13.86 2.70 -21.57
C LEU A 341 -12.83 3.77 -21.95
N ALA A 342 -11.61 3.65 -21.45
CA ALA A 342 -10.50 4.56 -21.78
C ALA A 342 -9.77 4.18 -23.07
N GLY A 343 -10.11 3.07 -23.72
CA GLY A 343 -9.46 2.58 -24.93
C GLY A 343 -8.07 1.99 -24.65
N CYS A 344 -7.90 1.30 -23.51
CA CYS A 344 -6.65 0.67 -23.09
C CYS A 344 -6.86 -0.83 -22.90
N ALA A 345 -6.00 -1.66 -23.52
CA ALA A 345 -6.02 -3.11 -23.35
C ALA A 345 -5.20 -3.55 -22.13
N ARG A 346 -4.32 -2.69 -21.58
CA ARG A 346 -3.42 -2.99 -20.45
C ARG A 346 -3.19 -1.75 -19.59
N PRO A 347 -2.82 -1.92 -18.31
CA PRO A 347 -2.52 -0.83 -17.38
C PRO A 347 -1.47 0.17 -17.89
N GLU A 348 -0.42 -0.30 -18.55
CA GLU A 348 0.67 0.55 -19.04
C GLU A 348 0.20 1.51 -20.16
N GLN A 349 -0.85 1.15 -20.89
CA GLN A 349 -1.43 2.01 -21.95
C GLN A 349 -2.22 3.19 -21.36
N ALA A 350 -2.55 3.16 -20.08
CA ALA A 350 -3.23 4.27 -19.41
C ALA A 350 -2.31 5.49 -19.24
N GLN A 351 -0.98 5.30 -19.25
CA GLN A 351 -0.05 6.40 -19.09
C GLN A 351 -0.30 7.50 -20.12
N GLY A 352 -0.33 8.74 -19.64
CA GLY A 352 -0.62 9.94 -20.44
C GLY A 352 -2.09 10.28 -20.62
N LEU A 353 -3.05 9.41 -20.21
CA LEU A 353 -4.47 9.76 -20.22
C LEU A 353 -4.84 10.92 -19.27
N GLY A 354 -3.97 11.24 -18.31
CA GLY A 354 -4.18 12.33 -17.34
C GLY A 354 -3.83 13.73 -17.88
N ALA A 355 -3.30 13.83 -19.09
CA ALA A 355 -2.95 15.08 -19.75
C ALA A 355 -3.66 15.20 -21.10
N PRO A 356 -3.95 16.45 -21.58
CA PRO A 356 -4.46 16.62 -22.93
C PRO A 356 -3.45 16.07 -23.95
N PRO A 357 -3.91 15.44 -25.04
CA PRO A 357 -3.01 14.98 -26.09
C PRO A 357 -2.27 16.19 -26.71
N ASP A 358 -1.00 16.00 -27.03
CA ASP A 358 -0.25 16.98 -27.80
C ASP A 358 -0.92 17.16 -29.17
N LEU A 359 -1.23 18.42 -29.55
CA LEU A 359 -1.85 18.80 -30.81
C LEU A 359 -0.81 18.90 -31.94
#